data_66ecd3c2ca2e4b9751b547cd1b19b1f9
#
_entry.id   66ecd3c2ca2e4b9751b547cd1b19b1f9
#
_cell.length_a   1.000
_cell.length_b   1.000
_cell.length_c   1.000
_cell.angle_alpha   90.00
_cell.angle_beta   90.00
_cell.angle_gamma   90.00
#
_symmetry.space_group_name_H-M   'P 1'
#
loop_
_entity.id
_entity.type
_entity.pdbx_description
1 polymer ?
#
loop_
_entity_poly.entity_id
_entity_poly.type
_entity_poly.pdbx_seq_one_letter_code
_entity_poly.pdbx_strand_id
1 'polypeptide(L)' 'MDLIKVGRFLQSLRKEKGLTQEQLAEMFGVAQRTVSRWETGNNMPDIDVLIELSDFYKN' A
#
# COMPACT_ATOMS: atom_id res chain seq x y z
N MET A 1 -5.37 -5.24 -15.88
CA MET A 1 -4.42 -4.82 -14.83
C MET A 1 -4.15 -6.02 -13.93
N ASP A 2 -2.89 -6.22 -13.59
CA ASP A 2 -2.49 -7.35 -12.74
C ASP A 2 -2.36 -6.87 -11.29
N LEU A 3 -3.35 -7.22 -10.48
CA LEU A 3 -3.38 -6.76 -9.07
C LEU A 3 -2.22 -7.32 -8.25
N ILE A 4 -1.72 -8.50 -8.62
CA ILE A 4 -0.57 -9.09 -7.92
C ILE A 4 0.67 -8.24 -8.16
N LYS A 5 0.88 -7.82 -9.40
CA LYS A 5 2.02 -6.96 -9.72
C LYS A 5 1.92 -5.60 -9.05
N VAL A 6 0.72 -5.03 -9.05
CA VAL A 6 0.49 -3.75 -8.37
C VAL A 6 0.77 -3.90 -6.88
N GLY A 7 0.31 -4.99 -6.29
CA GLY A 7 0.55 -5.24 -4.88
C GLY A 7 2.03 -5.37 -4.55
N ARG A 8 2.78 -6.08 -5.39
CA ARG A 8 4.21 -6.23 -5.19
C ARG A 8 4.93 -4.89 -5.30
N PHE A 9 4.47 -4.05 -6.22
CA PHE A 9 5.04 -2.72 -6.39
C PHE A 9 4.80 -1.89 -5.13
N LEU A 10 3.58 -1.92 -4.61
CA LEU A 10 3.26 -1.20 -3.37
C LEU A 10 4.11 -1.70 -2.21
N GLN A 11 4.29 -3.02 -2.12
CA GLN A 11 5.13 -3.59 -1.07
C GLN A 11 6.57 -3.12 -1.17
N SER A 12 7.12 -3.09 -2.38
CA SER A 12 8.51 -2.65 -2.56
C SER A 12 8.68 -1.19 -2.19
N LEU A 13 7.71 -0.34 -2.51
CA LEU A 13 7.77 1.06 -2.13
C LEU A 13 7.73 1.21 -0.61
N ARG A 14 6.87 0.43 0.05
CA ARG A 14 6.79 0.47 1.51
C ARG A 14 8.11 0.07 2.15
N LYS A 15 8.74 -0.98 1.63
CA LYS A 15 10.02 -1.44 2.15
C LYS A 15 11.12 -0.44 1.92
N GLU A 16 11.09 0.27 0.79
CA GLU A 16 12.06 1.33 0.53
C GLU A 16 11.96 2.45 1.56
N LYS A 17 10.77 2.68 2.08
CA LYS A 17 10.56 3.69 3.14
C LYS A 17 10.90 3.14 4.52
N GLY A 18 11.24 1.86 4.62
CA GLY A 18 11.57 1.24 5.89
C GLY A 18 10.38 1.03 6.80
N LEU A 19 9.18 0.90 6.23
CA LEU A 19 7.95 0.78 7.01
C LEU A 19 7.45 -0.65 7.03
N THR A 20 6.84 -1.03 8.17
CA THR A 20 6.09 -2.28 8.25
C THR A 20 4.67 -2.03 7.72
N GLN A 21 3.94 -3.12 7.45
CA GLN A 21 2.53 -3.01 7.07
C GLN A 21 1.72 -2.31 8.15
N GLU A 22 2.01 -2.63 9.40
CA GLU A 22 1.31 -2.03 10.53
C GLU A 22 1.53 -0.53 10.59
N GLN A 23 2.78 -0.10 10.39
CA GLN A 23 3.12 1.32 10.40
C GLN A 23 2.41 2.07 9.29
N LEU A 24 2.43 1.51 8.09
CA LEU A 24 1.75 2.13 6.96
C LEU A 24 0.25 2.21 7.21
N ALA A 25 -0.33 1.12 7.72
CA ALA A 25 -1.76 1.09 8.02
C ALA A 25 -2.14 2.19 9.00
N GLU A 26 -1.34 2.36 10.03
CA GLU A 26 -1.58 3.39 11.04
C GLU A 26 -1.53 4.78 10.42
N MET A 27 -0.58 5.02 9.55
CA MET A 27 -0.44 6.33 8.90
C MET A 27 -1.62 6.66 8.00
N PHE A 28 -2.23 5.65 7.40
CA PHE A 28 -3.34 5.84 6.46
C PHE A 28 -4.71 5.58 7.08
N GLY A 29 -4.74 5.28 8.39
CA GLY A 29 -6.00 5.08 9.08
C GLY A 29 -6.76 3.83 8.64
N VAL A 30 -6.05 2.79 8.22
CA VAL A 30 -6.65 1.53 7.80
C VAL A 30 -6.09 0.39 8.65
N ALA A 31 -6.73 -0.77 8.56
CA ALA A 31 -6.23 -1.94 9.27
C ALA A 31 -5.02 -2.53 8.56
N GLN A 32 -4.12 -3.15 9.33
CA GLN A 32 -2.97 -3.84 8.74
C GLN A 32 -3.42 -4.87 7.71
N ARG A 33 -4.49 -5.58 7.99
CA ARG A 33 -5.06 -6.56 7.09
C ARG A 33 -5.40 -5.95 5.72
N THR A 34 -5.85 -4.70 5.72
CA THR A 34 -6.17 -3.99 4.50
C THR A 34 -4.92 -3.78 3.66
N VAL A 35 -3.83 -3.33 4.29
CA VAL A 35 -2.55 -3.16 3.59
C VAL A 35 -2.07 -4.50 3.04
N SER A 36 -2.19 -5.56 3.83
CA SER A 36 -1.80 -6.89 3.40
C SER A 36 -2.57 -7.33 2.15
N ARG A 37 -3.86 -7.03 2.10
CA ARG A 37 -4.69 -7.38 0.93
C ARG A 37 -4.26 -6.62 -0.32
N TRP A 38 -3.89 -5.35 -0.15
CA TRP A 38 -3.36 -4.58 -1.28
C TRP A 38 -2.10 -5.23 -1.83
N GLU A 39 -1.20 -5.63 -0.93
CA GLU A 39 0.12 -6.13 -1.33
C GLU A 39 0.07 -7.54 -1.88
N THR A 40 -0.97 -8.31 -1.55
CA THR A 40 -1.12 -9.66 -2.08
C THR A 40 -2.03 -9.73 -3.32
N GLY A 41 -2.58 -8.59 -3.74
CA GLY A 41 -3.42 -8.54 -4.92
C GLY A 41 -4.86 -8.94 -4.70
N ASN A 42 -5.30 -9.04 -3.44
CA ASN A 42 -6.69 -9.37 -3.13
C ASN A 42 -7.62 -8.19 -3.31
N ASN A 43 -7.09 -7.00 -3.12
CA ASN A 43 -7.84 -5.75 -3.19
C ASN A 43 -6.97 -4.65 -3.75
N MET A 44 -7.60 -3.59 -4.22
CA MET A 44 -6.91 -2.34 -4.57
C MET A 44 -7.33 -1.26 -3.59
N PRO A 45 -6.44 -0.32 -3.26
CA PRO A 45 -6.86 0.86 -2.52
C PRO A 45 -7.90 1.65 -3.31
N ASP A 46 -8.81 2.30 -2.61
CA ASP A 46 -9.73 3.25 -3.25
C ASP A 46 -8.92 4.35 -3.93
N ILE A 47 -9.52 5.01 -4.91
CA ILE A 47 -8.81 6.03 -5.68
C ILE A 47 -8.24 7.13 -4.77
N ASP A 48 -8.99 7.52 -3.74
CA ASP A 48 -8.53 8.54 -2.80
C ASP A 48 -7.25 8.10 -2.08
N VAL A 49 -7.26 6.88 -1.60
CA VAL A 49 -6.10 6.32 -0.88
C VAL A 49 -4.95 6.11 -1.84
N LEU A 50 -5.25 5.69 -3.06
CA LEU A 50 -4.22 5.48 -4.06
C LEU A 50 -3.48 6.78 -4.39
N ILE A 51 -4.22 7.88 -4.48
CA ILE A 51 -3.62 9.20 -4.70
C ILE A 51 -2.74 9.58 -3.52
N GLU A 52 -3.21 9.36 -2.30
CA GLU A 52 -2.42 9.64 -1.11
C GLU A 52 -1.16 8.81 -1.04
N LEU A 53 -1.25 7.52 -1.39
CA LEU A 53 -0.08 6.64 -1.44
C LEU A 53 0.91 7.13 -2.49
N SER A 54 0.41 7.54 -3.64
CA SER A 54 1.26 8.06 -4.71
C SER A 54 2.04 9.27 -4.23
N ASP A 55 1.37 10.20 -3.57
CA ASP A 55 2.04 11.40 -3.03
C ASP A 55 3.05 11.03 -1.95
N PHE A 56 2.69 10.09 -1.08
CA PHE A 56 3.56 9.65 0.00
C PHE A 56 4.84 9.01 -0.54
N TYR A 57 4.71 8.18 -1.58
CA TYR A 57 5.86 7.46 -2.13
C TYR A 57 6.62 8.26 -3.17
N LYS A 58 6.11 9.39 -3.57
CA LYS A 58 6.70 10.20 -4.63
C LYS A 58 8.09 10.69 -4.26
N ASN A 59 8.34 10.76 -3.00
CA ASN A 59 9.61 11.28 -2.55
C ASN A 59 10.15 10.51 -1.41
#